data_10d45a3c2ded53198bb675a3e02479cc
#
_entry.id   10d45a3c2ded53198bb675a3e02479cc
#
_cell.length_a   1.000
_cell.length_b   1.000
_cell.length_c   1.000
_cell.angle_alpha   90.00
_cell.angle_beta   90.00
_cell.angle_gamma   90.00
#
_symmetry.space_group_name_H-M   'P 1'
#
loop_
_entity.id
_entity.type
_entity.pdbx_description
1 polymer ?
#
loop_
_entity_poly.entity_id
_entity_poly.type
_entity_poly.pdbx_seq_one_letter_code
_entity_poly.pdbx_strand_id
1 'polypeptide(L)'
;MSTPSVAELRAVAQPQTTMDRRSGEHWAGLLYMRRLSIYGTWLLAKTPISPNQVTGLMIVCGVGAGAVLALPGIWAALGAALLIQIYLLLDCSDGELARWTGRTSITGVYLDRVGHYFAEAALLIGLGFRASETLPDWYTVLGFAAALGAILIKSETDLVDVARARAGMVAATETSAAQFTSSRVALARRVVGALRFHRLIQAVELSLIVVVAALLDPLFSATRVLVVACAVVAVVQLVLHLVSILASRRLS
;
A
#
# COMPACT_ATOMS: atom_id res chain seq x y z
N MET A 1 -14.37 -20.11 -24.02
CA MET A 1 -14.82 -20.27 -22.64
C MET A 1 -16.10 -19.47 -22.48
N SER A 2 -17.16 -20.05 -21.88
CA SER A 2 -18.40 -19.33 -21.58
C SER A 2 -18.10 -18.17 -20.62
N THR A 3 -18.74 -17.03 -20.83
CA THR A 3 -18.60 -15.87 -19.94
C THR A 3 -19.14 -16.24 -18.56
N PRO A 4 -18.34 -16.14 -17.47
CA PRO A 4 -18.83 -16.50 -16.14
C PRO A 4 -19.95 -15.56 -15.68
N SER A 5 -20.87 -16.05 -14.87
CA SER A 5 -21.73 -15.17 -14.09
C SER A 5 -20.91 -14.52 -12.96
N VAL A 6 -21.34 -13.34 -12.50
CA VAL A 6 -20.68 -12.66 -11.36
C VAL A 6 -20.75 -13.53 -10.09
N ALA A 7 -21.80 -14.33 -9.92
CA ALA A 7 -21.96 -15.23 -8.79
C ALA A 7 -20.93 -16.38 -8.80
N GLU A 8 -20.74 -17.03 -9.94
CA GLU A 8 -19.72 -18.08 -10.12
C GLU A 8 -18.31 -17.54 -9.91
N LEU A 9 -18.02 -16.37 -10.50
CA LEU A 9 -16.74 -15.71 -10.34
C LEU A 9 -16.46 -15.40 -8.86
N ARG A 10 -17.46 -14.86 -8.13
CA ARG A 10 -17.33 -14.54 -6.72
C ARG A 10 -17.06 -15.78 -5.86
N ALA A 11 -17.74 -16.88 -6.12
CA ALA A 11 -17.55 -18.12 -5.37
C ALA A 11 -16.10 -18.65 -5.46
N VAL A 12 -15.47 -18.50 -6.62
CA VAL A 12 -14.08 -18.96 -6.84
C VAL A 12 -13.05 -17.90 -6.45
N ALA A 13 -13.28 -16.65 -6.82
CA ALA A 13 -12.29 -15.58 -6.71
C ALA A 13 -12.24 -14.94 -5.31
N GLN A 14 -13.36 -14.96 -4.55
CA GLN A 14 -13.48 -14.39 -3.21
C GLN A 14 -13.94 -15.44 -2.18
N PRO A 15 -13.18 -16.54 -1.94
CA PRO A 15 -13.56 -17.53 -0.92
C PRO A 15 -13.56 -16.90 0.47
N GLN A 16 -14.40 -17.38 1.37
CA GLN A 16 -14.54 -16.85 2.74
C GLN A 16 -13.22 -16.84 3.51
N THR A 17 -12.36 -17.83 3.30
CA THR A 17 -11.01 -17.89 3.90
C THR A 17 -10.12 -16.71 3.51
N THR A 18 -10.34 -16.10 2.35
CA THR A 18 -9.64 -14.88 1.91
C THR A 18 -10.33 -13.64 2.47
N MET A 19 -11.66 -13.64 2.58
CA MET A 19 -12.44 -12.51 3.11
C MET A 19 -12.30 -12.34 4.62
N ASP A 20 -12.04 -13.43 5.36
CA ASP A 20 -11.88 -13.43 6.82
C ASP A 20 -10.47 -13.02 7.28
N ARG A 21 -9.52 -12.85 6.37
CA ARG A 21 -8.17 -12.33 6.69
C ARG A 21 -8.23 -10.84 7.03
N ARG A 22 -8.63 -10.52 8.27
CA ARG A 22 -8.68 -9.12 8.76
C ARG A 22 -7.31 -8.47 8.95
N SER A 23 -6.26 -9.26 9.09
CA SER A 23 -4.89 -8.79 9.24
C SER A 23 -4.22 -8.73 7.87
N GLY A 24 -3.74 -7.55 7.51
CA GLY A 24 -3.04 -7.29 6.26
C GLY A 24 -3.89 -6.71 5.13
N GLU A 25 -5.22 -6.71 5.22
CA GLU A 25 -6.06 -6.04 4.22
C GLU A 25 -6.28 -4.55 4.57
N HIS A 26 -6.24 -3.74 3.52
CA HIS A 26 -6.56 -2.32 3.63
C HIS A 26 -8.05 -2.15 3.99
N TRP A 27 -8.37 -1.19 4.89
CA TRP A 27 -9.78 -0.95 5.30
C TRP A 27 -10.70 -0.65 4.12
N ALA A 28 -10.20 0.06 3.10
CA ALA A 28 -10.96 0.36 1.88
C ALA A 28 -11.24 -0.90 1.06
N GLY A 29 -10.33 -1.89 1.07
CA GLY A 29 -10.54 -3.22 0.50
C GLY A 29 -11.76 -3.89 1.13
N LEU A 30 -11.78 -3.97 2.46
CA LEU A 30 -12.88 -4.60 3.21
C LEU A 30 -14.20 -3.83 3.09
N LEU A 31 -14.16 -2.49 3.08
CA LEU A 31 -15.36 -1.66 3.13
C LEU A 31 -16.12 -1.65 1.81
N TYR A 32 -15.45 -1.38 0.70
CA TYR A 32 -16.10 -1.22 -0.61
C TYR A 32 -15.37 -1.86 -1.79
N MET A 33 -14.01 -1.89 -1.78
CA MET A 33 -13.28 -2.26 -2.98
C MET A 33 -13.50 -3.72 -3.39
N ARG A 34 -13.54 -4.65 -2.44
CA ARG A 34 -13.85 -6.07 -2.70
C ARG A 34 -15.25 -6.28 -3.32
N ARG A 35 -16.20 -5.39 -3.01
CA ARG A 35 -17.55 -5.43 -3.60
C ARG A 35 -17.55 -4.91 -5.03
N LEU A 36 -16.66 -3.97 -5.35
CA LEU A 36 -16.52 -3.38 -6.67
C LEU A 36 -15.58 -4.21 -7.56
N SER A 37 -14.48 -4.74 -7.01
CA SER A 37 -13.46 -5.44 -7.79
C SER A 37 -13.99 -6.64 -8.56
N ILE A 38 -14.99 -7.35 -8.01
CA ILE A 38 -15.59 -8.51 -8.69
C ILE A 38 -16.21 -8.15 -10.05
N TYR A 39 -16.76 -6.94 -10.19
CA TYR A 39 -17.28 -6.46 -11.47
C TYR A 39 -16.14 -6.09 -12.43
N GLY A 40 -15.06 -5.47 -11.92
CA GLY A 40 -13.83 -5.23 -12.67
C GLY A 40 -13.23 -6.54 -13.16
N THR A 41 -13.09 -7.51 -12.28
CA THR A 41 -12.58 -8.85 -12.60
C THR A 41 -13.46 -9.57 -13.62
N TRP A 42 -14.78 -9.43 -13.53
CA TRP A 42 -15.71 -9.98 -14.51
C TRP A 42 -15.52 -9.37 -15.92
N LEU A 43 -15.25 -8.06 -16.00
CA LEU A 43 -14.89 -7.42 -17.27
C LEU A 43 -13.57 -7.93 -17.80
N LEU A 44 -12.56 -8.00 -16.95
CA LEU A 44 -11.21 -8.48 -17.30
C LEU A 44 -11.22 -9.96 -17.73
N ALA A 45 -12.05 -10.80 -17.11
CA ALA A 45 -12.19 -12.22 -17.45
C ALA A 45 -12.75 -12.47 -18.87
N LYS A 46 -13.38 -11.45 -19.49
CA LYS A 46 -13.83 -11.50 -20.89
C LYS A 46 -12.74 -11.15 -21.89
N THR A 47 -11.62 -10.66 -21.42
CA THR A 47 -10.48 -10.24 -22.25
C THR A 47 -9.36 -11.27 -22.19
N PRO A 48 -8.40 -11.27 -23.13
CA PRO A 48 -7.23 -12.13 -23.06
C PRO A 48 -6.17 -11.68 -22.06
N ILE A 49 -6.44 -10.63 -21.25
CA ILE A 49 -5.48 -10.07 -20.32
C ILE A 49 -5.09 -11.09 -19.24
N SER A 50 -3.80 -11.16 -18.95
CA SER A 50 -3.27 -12.03 -17.91
C SER A 50 -3.28 -11.31 -16.54
N PRO A 51 -3.32 -12.05 -15.40
CA PRO A 51 -3.21 -11.45 -14.07
C PRO A 51 -1.98 -10.54 -13.92
N ASN A 52 -0.81 -10.97 -14.39
CA ASN A 52 0.42 -10.17 -14.32
C ASN A 52 0.35 -8.86 -15.14
N GLN A 53 -0.42 -8.83 -16.23
CA GLN A 53 -0.67 -7.60 -16.98
C GLN A 53 -1.58 -6.65 -16.21
N VAL A 54 -2.55 -7.18 -15.47
CA VAL A 54 -3.40 -6.37 -14.57
C VAL A 54 -2.54 -5.77 -13.45
N THR A 55 -1.65 -6.54 -12.83
CA THR A 55 -0.66 -6.03 -11.87
C THR A 55 0.25 -4.96 -12.50
N GLY A 56 0.68 -5.14 -13.74
CA GLY A 56 1.43 -4.13 -14.50
C GLY A 56 0.66 -2.81 -14.65
N LEU A 57 -0.64 -2.87 -14.99
CA LEU A 57 -1.51 -1.69 -15.06
C LEU A 57 -1.70 -1.04 -13.68
N MET A 58 -1.84 -1.85 -12.63
CA MET A 58 -1.86 -1.38 -11.24
C MET A 58 -0.61 -0.53 -10.93
N ILE A 59 0.58 -1.03 -11.25
CA ILE A 59 1.84 -0.30 -11.03
C ILE A 59 1.84 1.04 -11.78
N VAL A 60 1.43 1.02 -13.06
CA VAL A 60 1.35 2.25 -13.88
C VAL A 60 0.40 3.27 -13.25
N CYS A 61 -0.77 2.85 -12.75
CA CYS A 61 -1.71 3.73 -12.06
C CYS A 61 -1.11 4.30 -10.78
N GLY A 62 -0.44 3.46 -9.97
CA GLY A 62 0.20 3.90 -8.72
C GLY A 62 1.31 4.92 -8.93
N VAL A 63 2.23 4.65 -9.87
CA VAL A 63 3.32 5.58 -10.23
C VAL A 63 2.76 6.83 -10.90
N GLY A 64 1.77 6.66 -11.79
CA GLY A 64 1.08 7.77 -12.45
C GLY A 64 0.38 8.70 -11.46
N ALA A 65 -0.18 8.16 -10.38
CA ALA A 65 -0.77 8.96 -9.30
C ALA A 65 0.26 9.90 -8.66
N GLY A 66 1.48 9.41 -8.39
CA GLY A 66 2.57 10.25 -7.87
C GLY A 66 2.99 11.35 -8.84
N ALA A 67 3.10 11.03 -10.13
CA ALA A 67 3.42 12.00 -11.16
C ALA A 67 2.34 13.09 -11.30
N VAL A 68 1.06 12.70 -11.29
CA VAL A 68 -0.08 13.64 -11.30
C VAL A 68 -0.11 14.48 -10.04
N LEU A 69 0.18 13.89 -8.87
CA LEU A 69 0.19 14.61 -7.60
C LEU A 69 1.26 15.73 -7.56
N ALA A 70 2.38 15.55 -8.24
CA ALA A 70 3.43 16.54 -8.32
C ALA A 70 2.97 17.86 -9.01
N LEU A 71 1.87 17.81 -9.75
CA LEU A 71 1.30 18.98 -10.41
C LEU A 71 0.50 19.85 -9.41
N PRO A 72 0.47 21.18 -9.60
CA PRO A 72 -0.28 22.08 -8.73
C PRO A 72 -1.80 21.99 -8.96
N GLY A 73 -2.54 22.52 -8.00
CA GLY A 73 -3.99 22.67 -8.08
C GLY A 73 -4.79 21.48 -7.58
N ILE A 74 -6.07 21.72 -7.29
CA ILE A 74 -6.99 20.72 -6.72
C ILE A 74 -7.26 19.57 -7.68
N TRP A 75 -7.32 19.83 -8.99
CA TRP A 75 -7.61 18.80 -10.00
C TRP A 75 -6.52 17.74 -10.08
N ALA A 76 -5.25 18.12 -9.84
CA ALA A 76 -4.15 17.18 -9.76
C ALA A 76 -4.28 16.27 -8.52
N ALA A 77 -4.64 16.82 -7.36
CA ALA A 77 -4.89 16.03 -6.15
C ALA A 77 -6.06 15.06 -6.33
N LEU A 78 -7.17 15.51 -6.94
CA LEU A 78 -8.32 14.64 -7.26
C LEU A 78 -7.95 13.56 -8.27
N GLY A 79 -7.20 13.91 -9.31
CA GLY A 79 -6.71 12.96 -10.32
C GLY A 79 -5.79 11.89 -9.71
N ALA A 80 -4.86 12.29 -8.84
CA ALA A 80 -4.02 11.36 -8.11
C ALA A 80 -4.83 10.43 -7.20
N ALA A 81 -5.79 10.97 -6.46
CA ALA A 81 -6.68 10.18 -5.61
C ALA A 81 -7.49 9.17 -6.45
N LEU A 82 -8.05 9.58 -7.59
CA LEU A 82 -8.76 8.69 -8.50
C LEU A 82 -7.86 7.57 -9.03
N LEU A 83 -6.62 7.88 -9.43
CA LEU A 83 -5.67 6.89 -9.90
C LEU A 83 -5.33 5.87 -8.80
N ILE A 84 -5.25 6.28 -7.53
CA ILE A 84 -5.06 5.36 -6.40
C ILE A 84 -6.30 4.49 -6.17
N GLN A 85 -7.52 4.99 -6.40
CA GLN A 85 -8.72 4.13 -6.33
C GLN A 85 -8.72 3.09 -7.47
N ILE A 86 -8.30 3.46 -8.68
CA ILE A 86 -8.12 2.53 -9.79
C ILE A 86 -7.01 1.52 -9.48
N TYR A 87 -5.88 1.98 -8.94
CA TYR A 87 -4.80 1.13 -8.44
C TYR A 87 -5.34 0.06 -7.47
N LEU A 88 -6.09 0.45 -6.44
CA LEU A 88 -6.66 -0.48 -5.45
C LEU A 88 -7.69 -1.43 -6.07
N LEU A 89 -8.45 -0.98 -7.08
CA LEU A 89 -9.37 -1.84 -7.84
C LEU A 89 -8.61 -2.92 -8.59
N LEU A 90 -7.52 -2.55 -9.28
CA LEU A 90 -6.68 -3.48 -10.04
C LEU A 90 -5.93 -4.45 -9.14
N ASP A 91 -5.44 -3.99 -7.98
CA ASP A 91 -4.83 -4.78 -6.91
C ASP A 91 -5.75 -5.92 -6.41
N CYS A 92 -7.02 -5.61 -6.18
CA CYS A 92 -8.00 -6.64 -5.84
C CYS A 92 -8.28 -7.58 -7.03
N SER A 93 -8.34 -7.03 -8.23
CA SER A 93 -8.79 -7.75 -9.43
C SER A 93 -7.74 -8.71 -9.99
N ASP A 94 -6.43 -8.43 -9.87
CA ASP A 94 -5.38 -9.31 -10.39
C ASP A 94 -5.34 -10.65 -9.66
N GLY A 95 -5.41 -10.63 -8.32
CA GLY A 95 -5.50 -11.85 -7.51
C GLY A 95 -6.82 -12.60 -7.71
N GLU A 96 -7.94 -11.89 -7.90
CA GLU A 96 -9.23 -12.50 -8.24
C GLU A 96 -9.18 -13.19 -9.61
N LEU A 97 -8.61 -12.52 -10.62
CA LEU A 97 -8.42 -13.06 -11.97
C LEU A 97 -7.46 -14.26 -11.96
N ALA A 98 -6.38 -14.19 -11.16
CA ALA A 98 -5.43 -15.30 -11.00
C ALA A 98 -6.12 -16.55 -10.42
N ARG A 99 -6.94 -16.38 -9.39
CA ARG A 99 -7.73 -17.48 -8.79
C ARG A 99 -8.75 -18.04 -9.78
N TRP A 100 -9.47 -17.18 -10.49
CA TRP A 100 -10.46 -17.59 -11.49
C TRP A 100 -9.83 -18.39 -12.63
N THR A 101 -8.71 -17.92 -13.17
CA THR A 101 -8.05 -18.55 -14.31
C THR A 101 -7.12 -19.72 -13.94
N GLY A 102 -6.90 -19.96 -12.64
CA GLY A 102 -5.91 -20.92 -12.14
C GLY A 102 -4.45 -20.53 -12.45
N ARG A 103 -4.19 -19.27 -12.80
CA ARG A 103 -2.87 -18.75 -13.23
C ARG A 103 -2.17 -17.98 -12.11
N THR A 104 -2.05 -18.58 -10.93
CA THR A 104 -1.21 -18.04 -9.87
C THR A 104 0.27 -18.26 -10.20
N SER A 105 1.12 -17.26 -9.94
CA SER A 105 2.55 -17.35 -10.22
C SER A 105 3.41 -16.63 -9.18
N ILE A 106 4.63 -17.11 -8.98
CA ILE A 106 5.63 -16.43 -8.12
C ILE A 106 5.92 -15.02 -8.66
N THR A 107 5.97 -14.87 -10.00
CA THR A 107 6.14 -13.57 -10.65
C THR A 107 5.01 -12.60 -10.28
N GLY A 108 3.75 -13.07 -10.23
CA GLY A 108 2.61 -12.25 -9.84
C GLY A 108 2.74 -11.75 -8.40
N VAL A 109 3.10 -12.62 -7.47
CA VAL A 109 3.34 -12.25 -6.05
C VAL A 109 4.48 -11.24 -5.94
N TYR A 110 5.56 -11.39 -6.72
CA TYR A 110 6.67 -10.45 -6.74
C TYR A 110 6.25 -9.08 -7.29
N LEU A 111 5.56 -9.04 -8.43
CA LEU A 111 5.10 -7.80 -9.06
C LEU A 111 4.11 -7.04 -8.17
N ASP A 112 3.18 -7.75 -7.53
CA ASP A 112 2.25 -7.19 -6.55
C ASP A 112 3.01 -6.46 -5.43
N ARG A 113 3.98 -7.13 -4.82
CA ARG A 113 4.80 -6.56 -3.76
C ARG A 113 5.58 -5.32 -4.22
N VAL A 114 6.24 -5.40 -5.37
CA VAL A 114 6.99 -4.28 -5.97
C VAL A 114 6.05 -3.12 -6.34
N GLY A 115 4.83 -3.43 -6.81
CA GLY A 115 3.80 -2.44 -7.13
C GLY A 115 3.43 -1.56 -5.94
N HIS A 116 3.27 -2.16 -4.77
CA HIS A 116 3.02 -1.42 -3.53
C HIS A 116 4.18 -0.49 -3.15
N TYR A 117 5.43 -0.93 -3.34
CA TYR A 117 6.61 -0.08 -3.08
C TYR A 117 6.63 1.14 -4.00
N PHE A 118 6.41 0.93 -5.29
CA PHE A 118 6.44 2.00 -6.27
C PHE A 118 5.30 3.00 -6.09
N ALA A 119 4.08 2.54 -5.83
CA ALA A 119 2.93 3.43 -5.65
C ALA A 119 3.09 4.36 -4.44
N GLU A 120 3.50 3.82 -3.28
CA GLU A 120 3.71 4.63 -2.08
C GLU A 120 4.88 5.60 -2.23
N ALA A 121 6.01 5.12 -2.78
CA ALA A 121 7.16 5.98 -3.01
C ALA A 121 6.83 7.11 -3.99
N ALA A 122 6.16 6.80 -5.11
CA ALA A 122 5.78 7.79 -6.11
C ALA A 122 4.85 8.87 -5.52
N LEU A 123 3.87 8.48 -4.69
CA LEU A 123 2.97 9.45 -4.04
C LEU A 123 3.72 10.37 -3.08
N LEU A 124 4.62 9.82 -2.25
CA LEU A 124 5.39 10.62 -1.28
C LEU A 124 6.36 11.57 -1.99
N ILE A 125 6.99 11.11 -3.07
CA ILE A 125 7.84 11.95 -3.92
C ILE A 125 7.00 13.05 -4.60
N GLY A 126 5.83 12.68 -5.19
CA GLY A 126 4.90 13.62 -5.80
C GLY A 126 4.39 14.67 -4.82
N LEU A 127 4.11 14.27 -3.58
CA LEU A 127 3.75 15.20 -2.49
C LEU A 127 4.88 16.19 -2.20
N GLY A 128 6.14 15.74 -2.18
CA GLY A 128 7.31 16.60 -1.99
C GLY A 128 7.43 17.66 -3.09
N PHE A 129 7.32 17.26 -4.36
CA PHE A 129 7.32 18.20 -5.49
C PHE A 129 6.15 19.18 -5.41
N ARG A 130 4.95 18.70 -5.09
CA ARG A 130 3.78 19.56 -4.92
C ARG A 130 3.99 20.62 -3.83
N ALA A 131 4.58 20.23 -2.69
CA ALA A 131 4.85 21.15 -1.58
C ALA A 131 5.92 22.22 -1.93
N SER A 132 6.81 21.91 -2.88
CA SER A 132 7.86 22.82 -3.38
C SER A 132 7.34 23.85 -4.39
N GLU A 133 6.13 23.68 -4.95
CA GLU A 133 5.41 24.56 -5.88
C GLU A 133 6.09 24.74 -7.25
N THR A 134 7.24 25.40 -7.35
CA THR A 134 7.84 25.80 -8.64
C THR A 134 9.15 25.09 -8.94
N LEU A 135 10.05 25.00 -7.98
CA LEU A 135 11.36 24.39 -8.12
C LEU A 135 11.62 23.43 -6.97
N PRO A 136 12.36 22.34 -7.21
CA PRO A 136 12.75 21.43 -6.13
C PRO A 136 13.44 22.17 -4.99
N ASP A 137 12.97 21.98 -3.77
CA ASP A 137 13.50 22.60 -2.56
C ASP A 137 13.58 21.56 -1.41
N TRP A 138 13.63 22.05 -0.18
CA TRP A 138 13.68 21.21 1.00
C TRP A 138 12.47 20.27 1.15
N TYR A 139 11.28 20.67 0.70
CA TYR A 139 10.09 19.81 0.75
C TYR A 139 10.19 18.63 -0.23
N THR A 140 10.85 18.83 -1.38
CA THR A 140 11.18 17.72 -2.29
C THR A 140 12.08 16.70 -1.58
N VAL A 141 13.11 17.16 -0.85
CA VAL A 141 14.00 16.27 -0.08
C VAL A 141 13.21 15.48 0.99
N LEU A 142 12.28 16.14 1.68
CA LEU A 142 11.40 15.48 2.65
C LEU A 142 10.50 14.43 2.01
N GLY A 143 9.98 14.68 0.80
CA GLY A 143 9.22 13.71 0.02
C GLY A 143 10.04 12.45 -0.31
N PHE A 144 11.29 12.62 -0.76
CA PHE A 144 12.21 11.50 -0.98
C PHE A 144 12.56 10.76 0.32
N ALA A 145 12.80 11.48 1.42
CA ALA A 145 13.08 10.88 2.72
C ALA A 145 11.88 10.03 3.22
N ALA A 146 10.66 10.55 3.08
CA ALA A 146 9.43 9.82 3.41
C ALA A 146 9.27 8.55 2.53
N ALA A 147 9.53 8.67 1.22
CA ALA A 147 9.48 7.56 0.28
C ALA A 147 10.50 6.47 0.63
N LEU A 148 11.73 6.85 0.92
CA LEU A 148 12.78 5.91 1.36
C LEU A 148 12.36 5.21 2.66
N GLY A 149 11.83 5.94 3.65
CA GLY A 149 11.32 5.37 4.89
C GLY A 149 10.20 4.35 4.66
N ALA A 150 9.23 4.67 3.79
CA ALA A 150 8.13 3.76 3.45
C ALA A 150 8.62 2.47 2.77
N ILE A 151 9.57 2.58 1.83
CA ILE A 151 10.21 1.43 1.18
C ILE A 151 10.96 0.58 2.22
N LEU A 152 11.76 1.18 3.08
CA LEU A 152 12.57 0.47 4.07
C LEU A 152 11.70 -0.28 5.09
N ILE A 153 10.59 0.31 5.57
CA ILE A 153 9.64 -0.36 6.47
C ILE A 153 9.09 -1.65 5.85
N LYS A 154 8.73 -1.61 4.57
CA LYS A 154 8.25 -2.81 3.85
C LYS A 154 9.38 -3.82 3.63
N SER A 155 10.56 -3.33 3.22
CA SER A 155 11.74 -4.17 3.05
C SER A 155 12.14 -4.89 4.34
N GLU A 156 12.09 -4.24 5.49
CA GLU A 156 12.35 -4.88 6.79
C GLU A 156 11.41 -6.07 7.04
N THR A 157 10.13 -5.95 6.66
CA THR A 157 9.19 -7.06 6.79
C THR A 157 9.54 -8.22 5.86
N ASP A 158 9.81 -7.92 4.59
CA ASP A 158 10.16 -8.95 3.60
C ASP A 158 11.50 -9.61 3.90
N LEU A 159 12.46 -8.86 4.44
CA LEU A 159 13.77 -9.39 4.85
C LEU A 159 13.68 -10.37 6.04
N VAL A 160 12.69 -10.25 6.92
CA VAL A 160 12.41 -11.27 7.94
C VAL A 160 12.11 -12.61 7.29
N ASP A 161 11.21 -12.62 6.30
CA ASP A 161 10.84 -13.86 5.61
C ASP A 161 12.01 -14.42 4.80
N VAL A 162 12.83 -13.57 4.16
CA VAL A 162 14.05 -13.98 3.46
C VAL A 162 15.07 -14.57 4.43
N ALA A 163 15.29 -13.96 5.59
CA ALA A 163 16.23 -14.46 6.60
C ALA A 163 15.78 -15.83 7.13
N ARG A 164 14.49 -15.99 7.43
CA ARG A 164 13.92 -17.27 7.87
C ARG A 164 14.03 -18.36 6.80
N ALA A 165 13.70 -18.04 5.56
CA ALA A 165 13.83 -18.97 4.44
C ALA A 165 15.28 -19.45 4.27
N ARG A 166 16.28 -18.56 4.38
CA ARG A 166 17.70 -18.91 4.33
C ARG A 166 18.15 -19.78 5.49
N ALA A 167 17.50 -19.65 6.66
CA ALA A 167 17.73 -20.49 7.83
C ALA A 167 16.93 -21.82 7.79
N GLY A 168 16.22 -22.13 6.71
CA GLY A 168 15.38 -23.32 6.59
C GLY A 168 14.09 -23.28 7.42
N MET A 169 13.67 -22.09 7.88
CA MET A 169 12.49 -21.89 8.68
C MET A 169 11.29 -21.48 7.81
N VAL A 170 10.07 -21.85 8.22
CA VAL A 170 8.84 -21.38 7.56
C VAL A 170 8.64 -19.87 7.77
N ALA A 171 7.87 -19.23 6.87
CA ALA A 171 7.52 -17.81 6.96
C ALA A 171 6.99 -17.45 8.36
N ALA A 172 7.28 -16.23 8.81
CA ALA A 172 6.85 -15.77 10.12
C ALA A 172 5.32 -15.69 10.19
N THR A 173 4.71 -16.36 11.18
CA THR A 173 3.28 -16.26 11.43
C THR A 173 2.94 -14.97 12.16
N GLU A 174 1.71 -14.48 12.03
CA GLU A 174 1.24 -13.32 12.81
C GLU A 174 1.30 -13.56 14.32
N THR A 175 1.17 -14.80 14.77
CA THR A 175 1.29 -15.18 16.17
C THR A 175 2.71 -14.95 16.68
N SER A 176 3.75 -15.27 15.89
CA SER A 176 5.14 -14.97 16.26
C SER A 176 5.45 -13.47 16.29
N ALA A 177 4.76 -12.69 15.46
CA ALA A 177 4.85 -11.24 15.45
C ALA A 177 4.27 -10.58 16.71
N ALA A 178 3.33 -11.22 17.38
CA ALA A 178 2.69 -10.72 18.60
C ALA A 178 3.46 -11.09 19.89
N GLN A 179 4.42 -12.03 19.83
CA GLN A 179 5.21 -12.47 20.97
C GLN A 179 6.45 -11.57 21.13
N PHE A 180 6.48 -10.78 22.20
CA PHE A 180 7.61 -9.91 22.55
C PHE A 180 8.41 -10.48 23.69
N THR A 181 9.72 -10.21 23.68
CA THR A 181 10.65 -10.56 24.74
C THR A 181 10.49 -9.65 25.97
N SER A 182 9.86 -8.48 25.84
CA SER A 182 9.66 -7.50 26.92
C SER A 182 8.26 -6.91 26.93
N SER A 183 7.64 -6.83 28.11
CA SER A 183 6.33 -6.21 28.34
C SER A 183 6.29 -4.70 28.02
N ARG A 184 7.43 -3.99 28.22
CA ARG A 184 7.54 -2.55 27.88
C ARG A 184 7.49 -2.30 26.37
N VAL A 185 8.16 -3.16 25.59
CA VAL A 185 8.10 -3.08 24.11
C VAL A 185 6.70 -3.42 23.61
N ALA A 186 6.05 -4.41 24.21
CA ALA A 186 4.66 -4.75 23.90
C ALA A 186 3.68 -3.59 24.17
N LEU A 187 3.86 -2.87 25.29
CA LEU A 187 3.05 -1.71 25.63
C LEU A 187 3.29 -0.55 24.65
N ALA A 188 4.55 -0.20 24.38
CA ALA A 188 4.90 0.84 23.43
C ALA A 188 4.29 0.58 22.04
N ARG A 189 4.37 -0.67 21.56
CA ARG A 189 3.75 -1.06 20.28
C ARG A 189 2.22 -0.95 20.32
N ARG A 190 1.56 -1.30 21.44
CA ARG A 190 0.11 -1.12 21.58
C ARG A 190 -0.29 0.34 21.44
N VAL A 191 0.43 1.25 22.11
CA VAL A 191 0.17 2.69 22.05
C VAL A 191 0.38 3.22 20.62
N VAL A 192 1.54 2.91 20.00
CA VAL A 192 1.84 3.36 18.62
C VAL A 192 0.89 2.72 17.60
N GLY A 193 0.54 1.44 17.78
CA GLY A 193 -0.41 0.73 16.91
C GLY A 193 -1.84 1.26 17.04
N ALA A 194 -2.27 1.68 18.24
CA ALA A 194 -3.58 2.27 18.47
C ALA A 194 -3.75 3.61 17.75
N LEU A 195 -2.68 4.40 17.66
CA LEU A 195 -2.69 5.70 17.00
C LEU A 195 -2.67 5.61 15.46
N ARG A 196 -2.42 4.44 14.89
CA ARG A 196 -2.45 4.14 13.44
C ARG A 196 -1.71 5.16 12.55
N PHE A 197 -0.73 5.88 13.08
CA PHE A 197 0.05 6.90 12.34
C PHE A 197 0.72 6.35 11.07
N HIS A 198 1.05 5.04 11.04
CA HIS A 198 1.61 4.40 9.85
C HIS A 198 0.71 4.51 8.62
N ARG A 199 -0.60 4.72 8.80
CA ARG A 199 -1.53 4.88 7.67
C ARG A 199 -1.32 6.19 6.91
N LEU A 200 -0.73 7.20 7.53
CA LEU A 200 -0.46 8.48 6.89
C LEU A 200 0.43 8.35 5.64
N ILE A 201 1.32 7.36 5.62
CA ILE A 201 2.25 7.11 4.51
C ILE A 201 1.77 6.00 3.57
N GLN A 202 0.61 5.40 3.81
CA GLN A 202 0.03 4.40 2.91
C GLN A 202 -0.72 5.07 1.76
N ALA A 203 -0.62 4.50 0.56
CA ALA A 203 -1.09 5.12 -0.67
C ALA A 203 -2.57 5.55 -0.63
N VAL A 204 -3.46 4.72 -0.10
CA VAL A 204 -4.90 4.99 -0.11
C VAL A 204 -5.28 6.13 0.81
N GLU A 205 -4.83 6.09 2.08
CA GLU A 205 -5.10 7.16 3.04
C GLU A 205 -4.43 8.45 2.61
N LEU A 206 -3.15 8.38 2.21
CA LEU A 206 -2.41 9.56 1.76
C LEU A 206 -3.11 10.24 0.60
N SER A 207 -3.61 9.49 -0.40
CA SER A 207 -4.32 10.07 -1.54
C SER A 207 -5.57 10.85 -1.15
N LEU A 208 -6.31 10.40 -0.13
CA LEU A 208 -7.49 11.10 0.39
C LEU A 208 -7.08 12.33 1.23
N ILE A 209 -6.07 12.18 2.08
CA ILE A 209 -5.57 13.28 2.93
C ILE A 209 -4.99 14.41 2.06
N VAL A 210 -4.32 14.09 0.95
CA VAL A 210 -3.80 15.08 0.01
C VAL A 210 -4.90 15.92 -0.61
N VAL A 211 -6.07 15.34 -0.93
CA VAL A 211 -7.22 16.12 -1.42
C VAL A 211 -7.67 17.14 -0.37
N VAL A 212 -7.76 16.71 0.89
CA VAL A 212 -8.11 17.60 2.02
C VAL A 212 -7.04 18.68 2.20
N ALA A 213 -5.76 18.32 2.17
CA ALA A 213 -4.67 19.28 2.26
C ALA A 213 -4.72 20.31 1.12
N ALA A 214 -4.96 19.86 -0.12
CA ALA A 214 -5.08 20.74 -1.28
C ALA A 214 -6.27 21.72 -1.18
N LEU A 215 -7.36 21.34 -0.53
CA LEU A 215 -8.50 22.23 -0.23
C LEU A 215 -8.15 23.25 0.86
N LEU A 216 -7.28 22.88 1.79
CA LEU A 216 -6.89 23.74 2.91
C LEU A 216 -5.69 24.63 2.60
N ASP A 217 -4.94 24.36 1.52
CA ASP A 217 -3.75 25.16 1.12
C ASP A 217 -4.01 26.68 1.04
N PRO A 218 -5.18 27.18 0.59
CA PRO A 218 -5.45 28.61 0.58
C PRO A 218 -5.56 29.25 1.99
N LEU A 219 -5.81 28.45 3.01
CA LEU A 219 -5.93 28.93 4.40
C LEU A 219 -4.60 28.89 5.14
N PHE A 220 -3.85 27.84 4.95
CA PHE A 220 -2.50 27.63 5.49
C PHE A 220 -1.81 26.55 4.65
N SER A 221 -0.49 26.59 4.52
CA SER A 221 0.30 25.66 3.66
C SER A 221 0.16 24.18 4.07
N ALA A 222 -1.05 23.64 3.97
CA ALA A 222 -1.43 22.31 4.45
C ALA A 222 -0.63 21.20 3.76
N THR A 223 -0.36 21.33 2.46
CA THR A 223 0.48 20.38 1.71
C THR A 223 1.91 20.34 2.26
N ARG A 224 2.49 21.48 2.65
CA ARG A 224 3.82 21.56 3.28
C ARG A 224 3.84 20.91 4.66
N VAL A 225 2.81 21.16 5.47
CA VAL A 225 2.65 20.49 6.77
C VAL A 225 2.53 18.98 6.59
N LEU A 226 1.78 18.54 5.59
CA LEU A 226 1.57 17.12 5.31
C LEU A 226 2.88 16.41 4.93
N VAL A 227 3.71 16.98 4.05
CA VAL A 227 4.98 16.33 3.67
C VAL A 227 5.95 16.24 4.85
N VAL A 228 6.02 17.27 5.71
CA VAL A 228 6.80 17.22 6.95
C VAL A 228 6.28 16.12 7.87
N ALA A 229 4.97 16.04 8.07
CA ALA A 229 4.35 14.98 8.88
C ALA A 229 4.66 13.58 8.33
N CYS A 230 4.55 13.38 7.00
CA CYS A 230 4.91 12.11 6.35
C CYS A 230 6.37 11.74 6.57
N ALA A 231 7.30 12.68 6.43
CA ALA A 231 8.73 12.43 6.64
C ALA A 231 9.03 12.05 8.11
N VAL A 232 8.47 12.77 9.05
CA VAL A 232 8.61 12.45 10.49
C VAL A 232 8.02 11.09 10.81
N VAL A 233 6.81 10.81 10.34
CA VAL A 233 6.14 9.52 10.57
C VAL A 233 6.95 8.38 9.95
N ALA A 234 7.46 8.54 8.73
CA ALA A 234 8.26 7.51 8.06
C ALA A 234 9.54 7.18 8.85
N VAL A 235 10.28 8.19 9.31
CA VAL A 235 11.50 7.98 10.10
C VAL A 235 11.20 7.33 11.45
N VAL A 236 10.20 7.83 12.18
CA VAL A 236 9.81 7.28 13.48
C VAL A 236 9.33 5.82 13.33
N GLN A 237 8.51 5.54 12.33
CA GLN A 237 8.00 4.19 12.07
C GLN A 237 9.10 3.24 11.64
N LEU A 238 10.06 3.66 10.82
CA LEU A 238 11.21 2.84 10.43
C LEU A 238 11.99 2.36 11.67
N VAL A 239 12.34 3.28 12.56
CA VAL A 239 13.08 2.94 13.79
C VAL A 239 12.25 2.02 14.70
N LEU A 240 10.98 2.35 14.93
CA LEU A 240 10.09 1.55 15.79
C LEU A 240 9.83 0.15 15.20
N HIS A 241 9.74 0.04 13.87
CA HIS A 241 9.54 -1.22 13.20
C HIS A 241 10.77 -2.12 13.33
N LEU A 242 11.98 -1.58 13.08
CA LEU A 242 13.23 -2.29 13.28
C LEU A 242 13.39 -2.79 14.73
N VAL A 243 13.17 -1.90 15.71
CA VAL A 243 13.21 -2.28 17.14
C VAL A 243 12.18 -3.37 17.45
N SER A 244 10.97 -3.26 16.86
CA SER A 244 9.92 -4.27 17.04
C SER A 244 10.32 -5.64 16.48
N ILE A 245 10.96 -5.69 15.30
CA ILE A 245 11.46 -6.94 14.70
C ILE A 245 12.51 -7.57 15.61
N LEU A 246 13.52 -6.80 16.02
CA LEU A 246 14.62 -7.29 16.86
C LEU A 246 14.15 -7.73 18.25
N ALA A 247 13.13 -7.06 18.81
CA ALA A 247 12.55 -7.40 20.13
C ALA A 247 11.50 -8.51 20.08
N SER A 248 11.06 -8.93 18.88
CA SER A 248 10.07 -10.00 18.69
C SER A 248 10.74 -11.36 18.47
N ARG A 249 9.97 -12.44 18.56
CA ARG A 249 10.42 -13.79 18.20
C ARG A 249 10.31 -14.09 16.70
N ARG A 250 10.28 -13.06 15.86
CA ARG A 250 10.20 -13.26 14.40
C ARG A 250 11.48 -13.86 13.82
N LEU A 251 12.63 -13.60 14.45
CA LEU A 251 13.95 -14.05 14.00
C LEU A 251 14.46 -15.28 14.78
N SER A 252 13.65 -15.83 15.69
CA SER A 252 13.99 -17.02 16.50
C SER A 252 13.12 -18.21 16.17
#